data_9f17a3e17587ceb01538196cefc9b012
#
_entry.id   9f17a3e17587ceb01538196cefc9b012
#
_cell.length_a   1.000
_cell.length_b   1.000
_cell.length_c   1.000
_cell.angle_alpha   90.00
_cell.angle_beta   90.00
_cell.angle_gamma   90.00
#
_symmetry.space_group_name_H-M   'P 1'
#
loop_
_entity.id
_entity.type
_entity.pdbx_description
1 polymer ?
#
loop_
_entity_poly.entity_id
_entity_poly.type
_entity_poly.pdbx_seq_one_letter_code
_entity_poly.pdbx_strand_id
1 'polypeptide(L)'
;IQDIVLRLLEVKEKFPEKIKLLEHLVGELGLFPYLDTNYLGYKDKIRNSFFSAPIKGNFTFHIKQAEVFNRILKGENIVLSAPTSFGKSLIIESILGSGVFKNIVIVVPTIALIDELKNKFFEYKNDYKIITQSHQSIEEKNIFIFTQERVLECENLDNIDFFIIDEFYKLMPIRTEDLRCDRLNLAFEKLYKKVQRFYMLGPNIQGLVDGLEM
;
A
#
# COMPACT_ATOMS: atom_id res chain seq x y z
N ILE A 1 -26.99 4.70 1.29
CA ILE A 1 -26.82 6.13 0.90
C ILE A 1 -25.68 6.26 -0.11
N GLN A 2 -24.48 5.70 0.14
CA GLN A 2 -23.33 5.79 -0.77
C GLN A 2 -23.65 5.29 -2.18
N ASP A 3 -24.29 4.11 -2.32
CA ASP A 3 -24.69 3.56 -3.61
C ASP A 3 -25.63 4.47 -4.40
N ILE A 4 -26.54 5.17 -3.70
CA ILE A 4 -27.48 6.10 -4.33
C ILE A 4 -26.68 7.31 -4.88
N VAL A 5 -25.76 7.84 -4.11
CA VAL A 5 -24.94 8.99 -4.52
C VAL A 5 -24.03 8.62 -5.70
N LEU A 6 -23.43 7.44 -5.68
CA LEU A 6 -22.61 6.96 -6.82
C LEU A 6 -23.43 6.81 -8.11
N ARG A 7 -24.67 6.26 -8.02
CA ARG A 7 -25.58 6.21 -9.18
C ARG A 7 -26.03 7.59 -9.67
N LEU A 8 -26.19 8.55 -8.75
CA LEU A 8 -26.51 9.93 -9.14
C LEU A 8 -25.33 10.59 -9.85
N LEU A 9 -24.09 10.27 -9.48
CA LEU A 9 -22.89 10.74 -10.18
C LEU A 9 -22.84 10.26 -11.64
N GLU A 10 -23.25 9.03 -11.92
CA GLU A 10 -23.30 8.48 -13.29
C GLU A 10 -24.25 9.26 -14.22
N VAL A 11 -25.24 9.92 -13.64
CA VAL A 11 -26.27 10.67 -14.39
C VAL A 11 -26.24 12.17 -14.11
N LYS A 12 -25.16 12.67 -13.49
CA LYS A 12 -25.05 14.08 -13.03
C LYS A 12 -25.28 15.11 -14.13
N GLU A 13 -24.94 14.78 -15.37
CA GLU A 13 -25.14 15.65 -16.53
C GLU A 13 -26.62 15.96 -16.82
N LYS A 14 -27.54 15.12 -16.36
CA LYS A 14 -28.99 15.35 -16.48
C LYS A 14 -29.53 16.41 -15.51
N PHE A 15 -28.74 16.80 -14.51
CA PHE A 15 -29.15 17.69 -13.43
C PHE A 15 -28.06 18.76 -13.17
N PRO A 16 -27.70 19.59 -14.16
CA PRO A 16 -26.56 20.50 -14.05
C PRO A 16 -26.70 21.50 -12.88
N GLU A 17 -27.93 21.93 -12.57
CA GLU A 17 -28.21 22.84 -11.46
C GLU A 17 -27.96 22.23 -10.06
N LYS A 18 -27.88 20.88 -9.95
CA LYS A 18 -27.70 20.15 -8.69
C LYS A 18 -26.29 19.59 -8.53
N ILE A 19 -25.41 19.77 -9.49
CA ILE A 19 -24.05 19.23 -9.45
C ILE A 19 -23.31 19.67 -8.18
N LYS A 20 -23.37 20.96 -7.80
CA LYS A 20 -22.71 21.46 -6.59
C LYS A 20 -23.21 20.77 -5.30
N LEU A 21 -24.52 20.52 -5.22
CA LEU A 21 -25.10 19.81 -4.08
C LEU A 21 -24.65 18.36 -4.06
N LEU A 22 -24.60 17.71 -5.23
CA LEU A 22 -24.15 16.32 -5.35
C LEU A 22 -22.68 16.19 -4.96
N GLU A 23 -21.79 17.06 -5.44
CA GLU A 23 -20.37 17.10 -5.07
C GLU A 23 -20.18 17.34 -3.55
N HIS A 24 -21.01 18.21 -2.95
CA HIS A 24 -21.00 18.40 -1.50
C HIS A 24 -21.37 17.10 -0.75
N LEU A 25 -22.43 16.40 -1.19
CA LEU A 25 -22.82 15.10 -0.60
C LEU A 25 -21.74 14.04 -0.77
N VAL A 26 -21.06 13.97 -1.91
CA VAL A 26 -19.91 13.09 -2.17
C VAL A 26 -18.80 13.36 -1.16
N GLY A 27 -18.49 14.63 -0.90
CA GLY A 27 -17.50 15.05 0.11
C GLY A 27 -17.90 14.67 1.53
N GLU A 28 -19.16 14.90 1.92
CA GLU A 28 -19.67 14.54 3.25
C GLU A 28 -19.68 13.03 3.50
N LEU A 29 -19.90 12.23 2.46
CA LEU A 29 -19.85 10.77 2.54
C LEU A 29 -18.41 10.20 2.47
N GLY A 30 -17.39 11.06 2.33
CA GLY A 30 -16.00 10.64 2.26
C GLY A 30 -15.62 9.92 0.96
N LEU A 31 -16.38 10.13 -0.10
CA LEU A 31 -16.16 9.55 -1.42
C LEU A 31 -15.17 10.41 -2.24
N PHE A 32 -14.07 10.85 -1.61
CA PHE A 32 -13.09 11.79 -2.16
C PHE A 32 -12.54 11.43 -3.54
N PRO A 33 -12.31 10.16 -3.91
CA PRO A 33 -11.86 9.79 -5.26
C PRO A 33 -12.84 10.16 -6.38
N TYR A 34 -14.11 10.38 -6.05
CA TYR A 34 -15.17 10.70 -7.02
C TYR A 34 -15.50 12.18 -7.12
N LEU A 35 -14.79 13.03 -6.33
CA LEU A 35 -15.02 14.48 -6.33
C LEU A 35 -14.47 15.13 -7.59
N ASP A 36 -15.30 15.96 -8.22
CA ASP A 36 -14.85 16.85 -9.28
C ASP A 36 -14.41 18.19 -8.67
N THR A 37 -13.10 18.42 -8.66
CA THR A 37 -12.47 19.60 -8.04
C THR A 37 -12.92 20.93 -8.64
N ASN A 38 -13.50 20.95 -9.85
CA ASN A 38 -14.00 22.14 -10.50
C ASN A 38 -15.23 22.73 -9.81
N TYR A 39 -16.03 21.88 -9.16
CA TYR A 39 -17.26 22.29 -8.47
C TYR A 39 -17.11 22.46 -6.97
N LEU A 40 -15.92 22.20 -6.41
CA LEU A 40 -15.65 22.28 -4.98
C LEU A 40 -15.48 23.73 -4.51
N GLY A 41 -16.09 24.05 -3.37
CA GLY A 41 -15.79 25.25 -2.61
C GLY A 41 -14.37 25.24 -2.03
N TYR A 42 -13.89 26.41 -1.57
CA TYR A 42 -12.53 26.53 -1.02
C TYR A 42 -12.26 25.57 0.15
N LYS A 43 -13.21 25.42 1.06
CA LYS A 43 -13.11 24.49 2.21
C LYS A 43 -12.99 23.03 1.76
N ASP A 44 -13.77 22.63 0.76
CA ASP A 44 -13.77 21.26 0.26
C ASP A 44 -12.48 20.94 -0.52
N LYS A 45 -11.91 21.93 -1.20
CA LYS A 45 -10.59 21.81 -1.87
C LYS A 45 -9.48 21.58 -0.85
N ILE A 46 -9.47 22.34 0.26
CA ILE A 46 -8.52 22.11 1.36
C ILE A 46 -8.73 20.72 1.95
N ARG A 47 -9.96 20.34 2.26
CA ARG A 47 -10.28 19.00 2.79
C ARG A 47 -9.82 17.90 1.84
N ASN A 48 -10.10 18.03 0.55
CA ASN A 48 -9.67 17.04 -0.45
C ASN A 48 -8.14 16.92 -0.54
N SER A 49 -7.38 18.01 -0.35
CA SER A 49 -5.92 17.96 -0.38
C SER A 49 -5.31 17.08 0.72
N PHE A 50 -5.98 16.90 1.86
CA PHE A 50 -5.54 15.97 2.93
C PHE A 50 -5.69 14.50 2.54
N PHE A 51 -6.47 14.20 1.52
CA PHE A 51 -6.67 12.84 1.01
C PHE A 51 -5.92 12.58 -0.29
N SER A 52 -5.13 13.54 -0.77
CA SER A 52 -4.30 13.38 -1.95
C SER A 52 -3.21 12.34 -1.69
N ALA A 53 -3.14 11.31 -2.53
CA ALA A 53 -2.07 10.30 -2.45
C ALA A 53 -0.76 10.89 -3.02
N PRO A 54 0.38 10.71 -2.36
CA PRO A 54 1.68 11.22 -2.82
C PRO A 54 2.27 10.32 -3.91
N ILE A 55 1.53 10.11 -4.99
CA ILE A 55 1.94 9.31 -6.14
C ILE A 55 1.90 10.16 -7.40
N LYS A 56 2.55 9.68 -8.46
CA LYS A 56 2.48 10.33 -9.77
C LYS A 56 1.07 10.22 -10.32
N GLY A 57 0.45 11.39 -10.57
CA GLY A 57 -0.94 11.51 -10.95
C GLY A 57 -1.82 12.10 -9.84
N ASN A 58 -3.06 12.41 -10.18
CA ASN A 58 -4.02 13.01 -9.24
C ASN A 58 -4.89 11.90 -8.63
N PHE A 59 -4.34 11.16 -7.70
CA PHE A 59 -5.08 10.14 -6.97
C PHE A 59 -5.47 10.64 -5.59
N THR A 60 -6.69 10.33 -5.19
CA THR A 60 -7.22 10.70 -3.88
C THR A 60 -7.58 9.42 -3.13
N PHE A 61 -7.15 9.34 -1.89
CA PHE A 61 -7.48 8.22 -1.00
C PHE A 61 -8.95 8.22 -0.59
N HIS A 62 -9.50 7.04 -0.43
CA HIS A 62 -10.63 6.87 0.48
C HIS A 62 -10.20 7.09 1.93
N ILE A 63 -11.13 7.46 2.80
CA ILE A 63 -10.85 7.76 4.22
C ILE A 63 -10.00 6.67 4.87
N LYS A 64 -10.37 5.40 4.70
CA LYS A 64 -9.65 4.28 5.32
C LYS A 64 -8.25 4.07 4.76
N GLN A 65 -8.04 4.33 3.48
CA GLN A 65 -6.71 4.29 2.86
C GLN A 65 -5.81 5.40 3.44
N ALA A 66 -6.34 6.63 3.53
CA ALA A 66 -5.62 7.75 4.13
C ALA A 66 -5.28 7.49 5.60
N GLU A 67 -6.21 6.88 6.37
CA GLU A 67 -5.98 6.49 7.76
C GLU A 67 -4.80 5.53 7.87
N VAL A 68 -4.80 4.42 7.09
CA VAL A 68 -3.72 3.43 7.07
C VAL A 68 -2.39 4.08 6.68
N PHE A 69 -2.37 4.86 5.60
CA PHE A 69 -1.18 5.53 5.12
C PHE A 69 -0.60 6.49 6.19
N ASN A 70 -1.42 7.32 6.79
CA ASN A 70 -0.99 8.28 7.82
C ASN A 70 -0.46 7.58 9.08
N ARG A 71 -1.05 6.47 9.50
CA ARG A 71 -0.56 5.66 10.64
C ARG A 71 0.82 5.07 10.34
N ILE A 72 1.04 4.56 9.12
CA ILE A 72 2.37 4.07 8.69
C ILE A 72 3.40 5.20 8.78
N LEU A 73 3.08 6.41 8.27
CA LEU A 73 4.00 7.55 8.33
C LEU A 73 4.30 8.01 9.76
N LYS A 74 3.33 7.86 10.68
CA LYS A 74 3.53 8.14 12.13
C LYS A 74 4.40 7.09 12.84
N GLY A 75 4.79 6.02 12.17
CA GLY A 75 5.64 4.98 12.72
C GLY A 75 4.91 3.75 13.26
N GLU A 76 3.61 3.65 13.05
CA GLU A 76 2.84 2.49 13.47
C GLU A 76 3.08 1.31 12.51
N ASN A 77 3.16 0.11 13.07
CA ASN A 77 3.16 -1.13 12.31
C ASN A 77 1.72 -1.53 12.01
N ILE A 78 1.43 -1.84 10.76
CA ILE A 78 0.07 -2.14 10.31
C ILE A 78 0.02 -3.54 9.70
N VAL A 79 -0.94 -4.33 10.18
CA VAL A 79 -1.37 -5.57 9.52
C VAL A 79 -2.76 -5.31 8.93
N LEU A 80 -2.85 -5.28 7.61
CA LEU A 80 -4.08 -4.98 6.88
C LEU A 80 -4.66 -6.24 6.24
N SER A 81 -5.81 -6.66 6.73
CA SER A 81 -6.67 -7.67 6.09
C SER A 81 -7.83 -6.94 5.41
N ALA A 82 -7.85 -6.93 4.09
CA ALA A 82 -8.84 -6.20 3.31
C ALA A 82 -9.06 -6.85 1.92
N PRO A 83 -10.24 -6.69 1.31
CA PRO A 83 -10.50 -7.20 -0.03
C PRO A 83 -9.55 -6.59 -1.07
N THR A 84 -9.42 -7.23 -2.23
CA THR A 84 -8.57 -6.74 -3.34
C THR A 84 -8.97 -5.34 -3.80
N SER A 85 -10.26 -5.03 -3.77
CA SER A 85 -10.80 -3.71 -4.12
C SER A 85 -10.44 -2.58 -3.16
N PHE A 86 -9.83 -2.88 -2.00
CA PHE A 86 -9.43 -1.86 -1.02
C PHE A 86 -8.33 -0.92 -1.54
N GLY A 87 -7.60 -1.29 -2.59
CA GLY A 87 -6.49 -0.48 -3.12
C GLY A 87 -5.20 -0.61 -2.32
N LYS A 88 -4.89 -1.79 -1.81
CA LYS A 88 -3.65 -2.10 -1.08
C LYS A 88 -2.39 -1.64 -1.82
N SER A 89 -2.34 -1.87 -3.14
CA SER A 89 -1.23 -1.43 -4.00
C SER A 89 -1.06 0.08 -4.08
N LEU A 90 -2.15 0.86 -3.93
CA LEU A 90 -2.09 2.32 -3.87
C LEU A 90 -1.36 2.81 -2.61
N ILE A 91 -1.57 2.13 -1.47
CA ILE A 91 -0.87 2.45 -0.23
C ILE A 91 0.63 2.18 -0.37
N ILE A 92 1.02 1.03 -0.94
CA ILE A 92 2.45 0.72 -1.20
C ILE A 92 3.08 1.81 -2.06
N GLU A 93 2.44 2.16 -3.16
CA GLU A 93 2.91 3.19 -4.07
C GLU A 93 3.02 4.55 -3.38
N SER A 94 2.06 4.88 -2.51
CA SER A 94 2.08 6.12 -1.74
C SER A 94 3.21 6.15 -0.70
N ILE A 95 3.58 5.01 -0.12
CA ILE A 95 4.75 4.88 0.74
C ILE A 95 6.03 5.23 -0.05
N LEU A 96 6.17 4.73 -1.27
CA LEU A 96 7.28 5.06 -2.16
C LEU A 96 7.26 6.55 -2.54
N GLY A 97 6.12 7.03 -3.00
CA GLY A 97 5.95 8.42 -3.45
C GLY A 97 6.11 9.46 -2.34
N SER A 98 5.93 9.07 -1.07
CA SER A 98 6.18 9.94 0.08
C SER A 98 7.66 10.32 0.25
N GLY A 99 8.58 9.50 -0.26
CA GLY A 99 10.03 9.69 -0.14
C GLY A 99 10.58 9.62 1.30
N VAL A 100 9.75 9.23 2.28
CA VAL A 100 10.12 9.18 3.71
C VAL A 100 11.14 8.09 3.99
N PHE A 101 11.03 6.95 3.31
CA PHE A 101 11.91 5.81 3.48
C PHE A 101 12.91 5.75 2.33
N LYS A 102 14.19 5.50 2.64
CA LYS A 102 15.25 5.38 1.64
C LYS A 102 15.38 3.95 1.11
N ASN A 103 15.30 2.96 1.99
CA ASN A 103 15.50 1.55 1.66
C ASN A 103 14.30 0.72 2.09
N ILE A 104 13.52 0.29 1.12
CA ILE A 104 12.26 -0.42 1.33
C ILE A 104 12.38 -1.83 0.77
N VAL A 105 12.05 -2.84 1.56
CA VAL A 105 11.95 -4.23 1.10
C VAL A 105 10.47 -4.60 0.92
N ILE A 106 10.13 -5.10 -0.25
CA ILE A 106 8.78 -5.61 -0.56
C ILE A 106 8.91 -7.11 -0.81
N VAL A 107 8.32 -7.90 0.06
CA VAL A 107 8.31 -9.37 -0.05
C VAL A 107 7.03 -9.80 -0.74
N VAL A 108 7.16 -10.50 -1.85
CA VAL A 108 6.05 -11.01 -2.66
C VAL A 108 6.14 -12.53 -2.83
N PRO A 109 5.02 -13.23 -2.97
CA PRO A 109 5.01 -14.69 -3.00
C PRO A 109 5.54 -15.31 -4.30
N THR A 110 5.63 -14.56 -5.41
CA THR A 110 5.98 -15.12 -6.73
C THR A 110 6.88 -14.18 -7.54
N ILE A 111 7.65 -14.77 -8.45
CA ILE A 111 8.49 -14.02 -9.41
C ILE A 111 7.63 -13.16 -10.35
N ALA A 112 6.45 -13.65 -10.74
CA ALA A 112 5.54 -12.87 -11.59
C ALA A 112 5.13 -11.55 -10.94
N LEU A 113 4.89 -11.53 -9.62
CA LEU A 113 4.60 -10.31 -8.88
C LEU A 113 5.82 -9.39 -8.75
N ILE A 114 7.04 -9.92 -8.75
CA ILE A 114 8.26 -9.09 -8.84
C ILE A 114 8.23 -8.29 -10.14
N ASP A 115 7.98 -8.94 -11.28
CA ASP A 115 7.97 -8.28 -12.58
C ASP A 115 6.81 -7.28 -12.71
N GLU A 116 5.64 -7.60 -12.18
CA GLU A 116 4.49 -6.68 -12.12
C GLU A 116 4.83 -5.41 -11.32
N LEU A 117 5.34 -5.56 -10.09
CA LEU A 117 5.70 -4.43 -9.25
C LEU A 117 6.89 -3.64 -9.80
N LYS A 118 7.88 -4.32 -10.39
CA LYS A 118 8.99 -3.65 -11.08
C LYS A 118 8.50 -2.74 -12.20
N ASN A 119 7.57 -3.21 -13.03
CA ASN A 119 6.99 -2.42 -14.10
C ASN A 119 6.16 -1.25 -13.54
N LYS A 120 5.36 -1.50 -12.50
CA LYS A 120 4.56 -0.49 -11.85
C LYS A 120 5.42 0.61 -11.22
N PHE A 121 6.50 0.25 -10.53
CA PHE A 121 7.37 1.21 -9.84
C PHE A 121 8.47 1.78 -10.73
N PHE A 122 8.51 1.42 -12.01
CA PHE A 122 9.49 1.97 -12.96
C PHE A 122 9.44 3.49 -13.09
N GLU A 123 8.28 4.09 -12.82
CA GLU A 123 8.15 5.54 -12.80
C GLU A 123 8.96 6.23 -11.68
N TYR A 124 9.31 5.50 -10.60
CA TYR A 124 10.14 5.98 -9.48
C TYR A 124 11.63 5.73 -9.68
N LYS A 125 12.08 5.26 -10.87
CA LYS A 125 13.47 4.91 -11.18
C LYS A 125 14.48 6.07 -11.03
N ASN A 126 14.01 7.32 -11.07
CA ASN A 126 14.86 8.49 -10.87
C ASN A 126 15.05 8.81 -9.38
N ASP A 127 14.19 8.31 -8.52
CA ASP A 127 14.19 8.53 -7.08
C ASP A 127 14.76 7.33 -6.33
N TYR A 128 14.57 6.12 -6.88
CA TYR A 128 14.96 4.85 -6.27
C TYR A 128 15.58 3.91 -7.29
N LYS A 129 16.59 3.17 -6.86
CA LYS A 129 17.03 2.00 -7.59
C LYS A 129 16.12 0.81 -7.30
N ILE A 130 15.57 0.20 -8.35
CA ILE A 130 14.74 -1.00 -8.22
C ILE A 130 15.65 -2.23 -8.28
N ILE A 131 15.69 -3.00 -7.20
CA ILE A 131 16.51 -4.19 -7.01
C ILE A 131 15.59 -5.41 -6.95
N THR A 132 15.80 -6.34 -7.86
CA THR A 132 15.01 -7.58 -7.96
C THR A 132 15.83 -8.85 -7.77
N GLN A 133 17.16 -8.74 -7.71
CA GLN A 133 18.09 -9.85 -7.51
C GLN A 133 19.07 -9.55 -6.38
N SER A 134 19.42 -10.56 -5.59
CA SER A 134 20.22 -10.43 -4.37
C SER A 134 21.64 -9.88 -4.57
N HIS A 135 22.20 -10.04 -5.78
CA HIS A 135 23.58 -9.63 -6.13
C HIS A 135 23.66 -8.24 -6.80
N GLN A 136 22.54 -7.54 -7.02
CA GLN A 136 22.56 -6.21 -7.62
C GLN A 136 23.19 -5.19 -6.65
N SER A 137 23.92 -4.23 -7.22
CA SER A 137 24.50 -3.12 -6.46
C SER A 137 23.41 -2.23 -5.83
N ILE A 138 23.72 -1.65 -4.69
CA ILE A 138 22.83 -0.70 -3.95
C ILE A 138 23.23 0.73 -4.29
N GLU A 139 22.26 1.65 -4.19
CA GLU A 139 22.42 3.10 -4.28
C GLU A 139 21.95 3.78 -2.98
N GLU A 140 21.83 5.10 -2.98
CA GLU A 140 21.40 5.84 -1.77
C GLU A 140 19.95 5.48 -1.37
N LYS A 141 19.07 5.29 -2.37
CA LYS A 141 17.67 4.92 -2.18
C LYS A 141 17.32 3.70 -3.00
N ASN A 142 16.79 2.67 -2.36
CA ASN A 142 16.53 1.40 -2.99
C ASN A 142 15.12 0.86 -2.69
N ILE A 143 14.52 0.22 -3.69
CA ILE A 143 13.33 -0.61 -3.54
C ILE A 143 13.75 -2.04 -3.87
N PHE A 144 13.81 -2.90 -2.86
CA PHE A 144 14.05 -4.33 -3.04
C PHE A 144 12.69 -5.03 -3.22
N ILE A 145 12.49 -5.68 -4.36
CA ILE A 145 11.29 -6.47 -4.62
C ILE A 145 11.73 -7.92 -4.72
N PHE A 146 11.47 -8.69 -3.67
CA PHE A 146 12.02 -10.03 -3.47
C PHE A 146 10.95 -11.07 -3.16
N THR A 147 11.22 -12.32 -3.50
CA THR A 147 10.57 -13.46 -2.83
C THR A 147 11.25 -13.72 -1.48
N GLN A 148 10.61 -14.55 -0.63
CA GLN A 148 11.20 -14.94 0.65
C GLN A 148 12.60 -15.58 0.48
N GLU A 149 12.82 -16.35 -0.59
CA GLU A 149 14.12 -16.97 -0.87
C GLU A 149 15.19 -15.90 -1.14
N ARG A 150 14.88 -14.91 -1.97
CA ARG A 150 15.81 -13.82 -2.28
C ARG A 150 16.11 -12.94 -1.07
N VAL A 151 15.15 -12.76 -0.16
CA VAL A 151 15.43 -12.10 1.14
C VAL A 151 16.46 -12.88 1.93
N LEU A 152 16.33 -14.21 2.00
CA LEU A 152 17.26 -15.06 2.75
C LEU A 152 18.67 -15.06 2.14
N GLU A 153 18.77 -15.05 0.81
CA GLU A 153 20.02 -15.05 0.05
C GLU A 153 20.74 -13.69 0.05
N CYS A 154 19.99 -12.58 0.22
CA CYS A 154 20.57 -11.25 0.13
C CYS A 154 21.33 -10.88 1.41
N GLU A 155 22.63 -10.60 1.28
CA GLU A 155 23.49 -10.20 2.40
C GLU A 155 23.40 -8.69 2.69
N ASN A 156 23.12 -7.87 1.67
CA ASN A 156 23.17 -6.41 1.74
C ASN A 156 21.81 -5.79 2.14
N LEU A 157 21.27 -6.16 3.30
CA LEU A 157 20.03 -5.62 3.85
C LEU A 157 20.23 -4.86 5.17
N ASP A 158 21.42 -4.26 5.40
CA ASP A 158 21.75 -3.69 6.71
C ASP A 158 21.10 -2.32 6.99
N ASN A 159 20.79 -1.56 5.96
CA ASN A 159 20.24 -0.20 6.08
C ASN A 159 18.77 -0.12 5.62
N ILE A 160 17.96 -1.11 5.97
CA ILE A 160 16.53 -1.11 5.65
C ILE A 160 15.78 -0.19 6.60
N ASP A 161 14.92 0.68 6.07
CA ASP A 161 14.09 1.60 6.85
C ASP A 161 12.68 1.06 7.09
N PHE A 162 12.20 0.22 6.16
CA PHE A 162 10.83 -0.26 6.17
C PHE A 162 10.70 -1.55 5.33
N PHE A 163 9.86 -2.47 5.76
CA PHE A 163 9.54 -3.62 4.92
C PHE A 163 8.04 -3.87 4.81
N ILE A 164 7.66 -4.46 3.69
CA ILE A 164 6.28 -4.80 3.32
C ILE A 164 6.23 -6.29 3.04
N ILE A 165 5.22 -6.98 3.57
CA ILE A 165 4.95 -8.38 3.22
C ILE A 165 3.57 -8.47 2.59
N ASP A 166 3.53 -8.85 1.32
CA ASP A 166 2.29 -9.16 0.64
C ASP A 166 1.87 -10.61 0.93
N GLU A 167 0.56 -10.81 1.07
CA GLU A 167 -0.02 -12.10 1.42
C GLU A 167 0.49 -12.67 2.77
N PHE A 168 0.53 -11.80 3.82
CA PHE A 168 1.04 -12.14 5.15
C PHE A 168 0.40 -13.39 5.78
N TYR A 169 -0.84 -13.76 5.39
CA TYR A 169 -1.49 -14.96 5.88
C TYR A 169 -0.72 -16.25 5.56
N LYS A 170 0.22 -16.21 4.62
CA LYS A 170 1.14 -17.30 4.31
C LYS A 170 2.24 -17.50 5.36
N LEU A 171 2.35 -16.62 6.36
CA LEU A 171 3.16 -16.86 7.56
C LEU A 171 2.60 -17.98 8.44
N MET A 172 1.31 -18.32 8.25
CA MET A 172 0.65 -19.40 8.98
C MET A 172 0.70 -20.70 8.16
N PRO A 173 1.17 -21.80 8.74
CA PRO A 173 1.23 -23.07 8.02
C PRO A 173 -0.19 -23.62 7.80
N ILE A 174 -0.53 -23.95 6.55
CA ILE A 174 -1.76 -24.65 6.20
C ILE A 174 -1.59 -26.16 6.46
N ARG A 175 -0.34 -26.65 6.44
CA ARG A 175 0.04 -28.06 6.68
C ARG A 175 1.32 -28.09 7.52
N THR A 176 1.54 -29.21 8.22
CA THR A 176 2.69 -29.43 9.11
C THR A 176 4.07 -29.41 8.43
N GLU A 177 4.14 -29.42 7.09
CA GLU A 177 5.39 -29.38 6.31
C GLU A 177 5.27 -28.37 5.16
N ASP A 178 5.01 -27.10 5.47
CA ASP A 178 4.94 -26.04 4.46
C ASP A 178 6.27 -25.27 4.39
N LEU A 179 7.21 -25.78 3.59
CA LEU A 179 8.53 -25.17 3.37
C LEU A 179 8.48 -23.70 2.93
N ARG A 180 7.39 -23.26 2.28
CA ARG A 180 7.23 -21.85 1.89
C ARG A 180 6.85 -20.97 3.07
N CYS A 181 5.99 -21.49 3.95
CA CYS A 181 5.66 -20.84 5.21
C CYS A 181 6.92 -20.65 6.07
N ASP A 182 7.73 -21.73 6.24
CA ASP A 182 8.95 -21.67 7.02
C ASP A 182 9.94 -20.63 6.47
N ARG A 183 10.15 -20.62 5.15
CA ARG A 183 11.02 -19.63 4.51
C ARG A 183 10.50 -18.20 4.67
N LEU A 184 9.19 -17.99 4.59
CA LEU A 184 8.60 -16.66 4.78
C LEU A 184 8.75 -16.20 6.24
N ASN A 185 8.57 -17.10 7.21
CA ASN A 185 8.82 -16.82 8.63
C ASN A 185 10.29 -16.48 8.90
N LEU A 186 11.24 -17.21 8.31
CA LEU A 186 12.67 -16.89 8.40
C LEU A 186 13.00 -15.54 7.74
N ALA A 187 12.40 -15.24 6.60
CA ALA A 187 12.57 -13.94 5.93
C ALA A 187 12.00 -12.79 6.78
N PHE A 188 10.82 -12.98 7.38
CA PHE A 188 10.24 -12.02 8.32
C PHE A 188 11.17 -11.80 9.52
N GLU A 189 11.64 -12.85 10.17
CA GLU A 189 12.56 -12.77 11.30
C GLU A 189 13.86 -12.03 10.94
N LYS A 190 14.44 -12.35 9.76
CA LYS A 190 15.64 -11.67 9.24
C LYS A 190 15.42 -10.16 9.07
N LEU A 191 14.30 -9.76 8.49
CA LEU A 191 13.97 -8.34 8.29
C LEU A 191 13.64 -7.66 9.62
N TYR A 192 12.84 -8.29 10.48
CA TYR A 192 12.41 -7.72 11.75
C TYR A 192 13.58 -7.49 12.73
N LYS A 193 14.62 -8.32 12.69
CA LYS A 193 15.88 -8.09 13.43
C LYS A 193 16.64 -6.85 12.95
N LYS A 194 16.47 -6.44 11.70
CA LYS A 194 17.14 -5.27 11.12
C LYS A 194 16.32 -3.99 11.27
N VAL A 195 15.01 -4.09 11.08
CA VAL A 195 14.09 -2.95 11.18
C VAL A 195 12.74 -3.41 11.75
N GLN A 196 12.26 -2.73 12.79
CA GLN A 196 10.98 -3.05 13.44
C GLN A 196 9.81 -2.21 12.87
N ARG A 197 9.91 -1.76 11.62
CA ARG A 197 8.88 -0.97 10.93
C ARG A 197 8.39 -1.73 9.72
N PHE A 198 7.10 -2.07 9.71
CA PHE A 198 6.54 -2.88 8.66
C PHE A 198 5.09 -2.56 8.32
N TYR A 199 4.71 -2.98 7.11
CA TYR A 199 3.34 -3.04 6.64
C TYR A 199 3.07 -4.44 6.07
N MET A 200 2.13 -5.16 6.65
CA MET A 200 1.70 -6.46 6.16
C MET A 200 0.31 -6.35 5.56
N LEU A 201 0.11 -6.96 4.40
CA LEU A 201 -1.15 -6.90 3.69
C LEU A 201 -1.57 -8.28 3.19
N GLY A 202 -2.89 -8.48 3.18
CA GLY A 202 -3.49 -9.74 2.72
C GLY A 202 -4.95 -9.58 2.32
N PRO A 203 -5.56 -10.65 1.80
CA PRO A 203 -6.99 -10.67 1.53
C PRO A 203 -7.79 -10.57 2.82
N ASN A 204 -9.10 -10.45 2.70
CA ASN A 204 -9.99 -10.50 3.86
C ASN A 204 -9.94 -11.92 4.47
N ILE A 205 -9.42 -12.02 5.70
CA ILE A 205 -9.34 -13.27 6.49
C ILE A 205 -10.27 -13.16 7.69
N GLN A 206 -10.84 -14.31 8.13
CA GLN A 206 -11.85 -14.36 9.19
C GLN A 206 -11.27 -14.21 10.61
N GLY A 207 -9.95 -14.19 10.77
CA GLY A 207 -9.26 -14.05 12.05
C GLY A 207 -7.77 -14.37 11.93
N LEU A 208 -7.01 -13.97 12.92
CA LEU A 208 -5.63 -14.42 13.15
C LEU A 208 -5.68 -15.66 14.05
N VAL A 209 -4.79 -16.61 13.82
CA VAL A 209 -4.66 -17.78 14.71
C VAL A 209 -4.09 -17.32 16.05
N ASP A 210 -4.52 -17.97 17.15
CA ASP A 210 -4.04 -17.72 18.51
C ASP A 210 -2.49 -17.75 18.54
N GLY A 211 -1.88 -16.76 19.19
CA GLY A 211 -0.43 -16.63 19.30
C GLY A 211 0.19 -15.49 18.47
N LEU A 212 -0.58 -14.78 17.62
CA LEU A 212 -0.16 -13.53 16.96
C LEU A 212 -0.69 -12.27 17.69
N GLU A 213 -1.16 -12.42 18.89
CA GLU A 213 -1.48 -11.28 19.76
C GLU A 213 -0.17 -10.66 20.25
N MET A 214 0.25 -9.56 19.60
CA MET A 214 1.36 -8.71 20.05
C MET A 214 0.81 -7.48 20.76
#